data_ae0e72d8de2ae3098e62bf9198df79d0
#
_entry.id   ae0e72d8de2ae3098e62bf9198df79d0
#
_cell.length_a   1.000
_cell.length_b   1.000
_cell.length_c   1.000
_cell.angle_alpha   90.00
_cell.angle_beta   90.00
_cell.angle_gamma   90.00
#
_symmetry.space_group_name_H-M   'P 1'
#
loop_
_entity.id
_entity.type
_entity.pdbx_description
1 polymer ?
#
loop_
_entity_poly.entity_id
_entity_poly.type
_entity_poly.pdbx_seq_one_letter_code
_entity_poly.pdbx_strand_id
1 'polypeptide(L)'
;MRVFDYEKLSQSQWDVEVVNLLAKIHEHKGKQELFLEQKPAVLDKLVEIAKVQSVEDSNKIEGIVTTTTRIKELMAQKTTPRNRDEEEILGYSDVLNTIHESYEYIPINSNYILQLHRELYKYSEKGIGGRYKNTQNSIVEQDQNGNVIEIFKPLPPYETPKAIEDICRELNKALDKHEVDSLLLIPIFIHDFLCIHPFNDGNGRMSRLLTTLLLYRQGYVIGKYISLESKIEQNKDGYYSSLRKSGLNWYEGQEDVTPFIKYILRTILAAYIDFEERVDYVDEKLPSIELVRRAVNKKLGKFTKSDIMELVPSIGKATVENMLKKLVEEGYINRYGKGRTTYYVKND
;
A
#
# COMPACT_ATOMS: atom_id res chain seq x y z
N MET A 1 -1.68 31.56 -3.66
CA MET A 1 -1.47 30.18 -4.09
C MET A 1 -0.21 29.67 -3.40
N ARG A 2 -0.26 28.46 -2.83
CA ARG A 2 0.91 27.80 -2.22
C ARG A 2 2.03 27.63 -3.25
N VAL A 3 3.27 27.88 -2.84
CA VAL A 3 4.47 27.63 -3.65
C VAL A 3 5.07 26.31 -3.21
N PHE A 4 5.27 25.39 -4.15
CA PHE A 4 5.93 24.11 -3.93
C PHE A 4 7.41 24.23 -4.33
N ASP A 5 8.30 23.75 -3.46
CA ASP A 5 9.74 23.78 -3.67
C ASP A 5 10.41 22.64 -2.90
N TYR A 6 10.60 21.51 -3.58
CA TYR A 6 11.18 20.32 -2.95
C TYR A 6 12.71 20.36 -2.87
N GLU A 7 13.38 21.29 -3.56
CA GLU A 7 14.83 21.45 -3.47
C GLU A 7 15.26 22.00 -2.09
N LYS A 8 14.38 22.78 -1.43
CA LYS A 8 14.65 23.28 -0.06
C LYS A 8 14.87 22.15 0.95
N LEU A 9 14.38 20.94 0.67
CA LEU A 9 14.54 19.80 1.55
C LEU A 9 16.00 19.34 1.68
N SER A 10 16.88 19.70 0.74
CA SER A 10 18.34 19.45 0.84
C SER A 10 18.98 20.21 2.01
N GLN A 11 18.35 21.29 2.48
CA GLN A 11 18.80 22.10 3.61
C GLN A 11 18.06 21.76 4.91
N SER A 12 17.10 20.82 4.88
CA SER A 12 16.30 20.45 6.03
C SER A 12 17.10 19.59 7.02
N GLN A 13 16.84 19.78 8.30
CA GLN A 13 17.36 18.90 9.35
C GLN A 13 16.36 17.78 9.60
N TRP A 14 16.82 16.54 9.48
CA TRP A 14 16.03 15.36 9.74
C TRP A 14 16.33 14.78 11.11
N ASP A 15 15.31 14.33 11.81
CA ASP A 15 15.54 13.70 13.11
C ASP A 15 16.21 12.31 12.97
N VAL A 16 16.79 11.84 14.07
CA VAL A 16 17.55 10.58 14.13
C VAL A 16 16.70 9.38 13.72
N GLU A 17 15.40 9.40 14.00
CA GLU A 17 14.52 8.30 13.60
C GLU A 17 14.34 8.21 12.09
N VAL A 18 14.15 9.34 11.40
CA VAL A 18 14.05 9.39 9.93
C VAL A 18 15.33 8.86 9.31
N VAL A 19 16.50 9.31 9.78
CA VAL A 19 17.80 8.84 9.28
C VAL A 19 17.98 7.35 9.50
N ASN A 20 17.61 6.81 10.65
CA ASN A 20 17.69 5.39 10.94
C ASN A 20 16.74 4.55 10.08
N LEU A 21 15.52 5.06 9.79
CA LEU A 21 14.58 4.38 8.90
C LEU A 21 15.12 4.30 7.47
N LEU A 22 15.67 5.40 6.95
CA LEU A 22 16.30 5.45 5.63
C LEU A 22 17.43 4.43 5.53
N ALA A 23 18.37 4.44 6.49
CA ALA A 23 19.51 3.53 6.50
C ALA A 23 19.06 2.06 6.48
N LYS A 24 18.07 1.69 7.30
CA LYS A 24 17.51 0.33 7.33
C LYS A 24 16.82 -0.05 6.02
N ILE A 25 16.03 0.85 5.42
CA ILE A 25 15.35 0.57 4.15
C ILE A 25 16.39 0.33 3.05
N HIS A 26 17.45 1.13 2.97
CA HIS A 26 18.52 0.94 2.00
C HIS A 26 19.26 -0.40 2.20
N GLU A 27 19.53 -0.79 3.46
CA GLU A 27 20.12 -2.10 3.78
C GLU A 27 19.23 -3.24 3.28
N HIS A 28 17.94 -3.21 3.61
CA HIS A 28 17.00 -4.25 3.18
C HIS A 28 16.79 -4.26 1.66
N LYS A 29 16.81 -3.09 0.98
CA LYS A 29 16.78 -3.02 -0.48
C LYS A 29 17.96 -3.77 -1.10
N GLY A 30 19.17 -3.57 -0.59
CA GLY A 30 20.35 -4.31 -1.07
C GLY A 30 20.23 -5.82 -0.85
N LYS A 31 19.67 -6.26 0.26
CA LYS A 31 19.37 -7.69 0.50
C LYS A 31 18.31 -8.23 -0.47
N GLN A 32 17.29 -7.46 -0.76
CA GLN A 32 16.23 -7.85 -1.71
C GLN A 32 16.83 -8.16 -3.09
N GLU A 33 17.77 -7.38 -3.59
CA GLU A 33 18.41 -7.60 -4.89
C GLU A 33 19.06 -8.99 -4.98
N LEU A 34 19.70 -9.45 -3.91
CA LEU A 34 20.27 -10.81 -3.83
C LEU A 34 19.18 -11.90 -3.90
N PHE A 35 18.03 -11.70 -3.23
CA PHE A 35 16.94 -12.66 -3.28
C PHE A 35 16.27 -12.73 -4.65
N LEU A 36 16.17 -11.59 -5.37
CA LEU A 36 15.58 -11.54 -6.71
C LEU A 36 16.34 -12.40 -7.71
N GLU A 37 17.65 -12.46 -7.60
CA GLU A 37 18.51 -13.28 -8.46
C GLU A 37 18.43 -14.78 -8.13
N GLN A 38 18.25 -15.14 -6.86
CA GLN A 38 18.42 -16.51 -6.37
C GLN A 38 17.13 -17.34 -6.37
N LYS A 39 15.91 -16.73 -6.33
CA LYS A 39 14.67 -17.44 -5.99
C LYS A 39 13.43 -17.06 -6.83
N PRO A 40 13.47 -17.10 -8.17
CA PRO A 40 12.39 -16.59 -9.01
C PRO A 40 11.02 -17.27 -8.78
N ALA A 41 10.98 -18.59 -8.64
CA ALA A 41 9.70 -19.32 -8.48
C ALA A 41 8.92 -19.01 -7.18
N VAL A 42 9.63 -18.55 -6.14
CA VAL A 42 9.05 -18.10 -4.88
C VAL A 42 8.43 -16.74 -5.05
N LEU A 43 9.16 -15.89 -5.73
CA LEU A 43 8.80 -14.50 -5.97
C LEU A 43 7.51 -14.39 -6.77
N ASP A 44 7.30 -15.24 -7.79
CA ASP A 44 6.07 -15.26 -8.58
C ASP A 44 4.83 -15.47 -7.71
N LYS A 45 4.90 -16.38 -6.72
CA LYS A 45 3.78 -16.61 -5.78
C LYS A 45 3.55 -15.42 -4.85
N LEU A 46 4.61 -14.77 -4.40
CA LEU A 46 4.48 -13.57 -3.58
C LEU A 46 3.81 -12.44 -4.35
N VAL A 47 4.18 -12.26 -5.64
CA VAL A 47 3.56 -11.25 -6.52
C VAL A 47 2.05 -11.49 -6.66
N GLU A 48 1.62 -12.72 -6.92
CA GLU A 48 0.18 -13.03 -7.02
C GLU A 48 -0.58 -12.71 -5.73
N ILE A 49 -0.01 -13.08 -4.57
CA ILE A 49 -0.63 -12.82 -3.27
C ILE A 49 -0.68 -11.31 -2.99
N ALA A 50 0.44 -10.62 -3.18
CA ALA A 50 0.55 -9.18 -2.93
C ALA A 50 -0.43 -8.39 -3.80
N LYS A 51 -0.57 -8.74 -5.09
CA LYS A 51 -1.55 -8.09 -5.99
C LYS A 51 -2.98 -8.21 -5.46
N VAL A 52 -3.41 -9.40 -5.07
CA VAL A 52 -4.76 -9.61 -4.53
C VAL A 52 -4.96 -8.81 -3.24
N GLN A 53 -3.99 -8.83 -2.32
CA GLN A 53 -4.04 -8.06 -1.07
C GLN A 53 -4.08 -6.55 -1.34
N SER A 54 -3.25 -6.04 -2.25
CA SER A 54 -3.23 -4.61 -2.61
C SER A 54 -4.59 -4.15 -3.18
N VAL A 55 -5.19 -4.95 -4.05
CA VAL A 55 -6.52 -4.65 -4.62
C VAL A 55 -7.59 -4.70 -3.53
N GLU A 56 -7.59 -5.72 -2.67
CA GLU A 56 -8.56 -5.88 -1.58
C GLU A 56 -8.43 -4.75 -0.56
N ASP A 57 -7.24 -4.54 -0.01
CA ASP A 57 -7.04 -3.66 1.12
C ASP A 57 -7.09 -2.17 0.75
N SER A 58 -6.59 -1.78 -0.43
CA SER A 58 -6.73 -0.40 -0.90
C SER A 58 -8.19 0.03 -1.06
N ASN A 59 -9.04 -0.85 -1.59
CA ASN A 59 -10.46 -0.58 -1.73
C ASN A 59 -11.17 -0.63 -0.37
N LYS A 60 -10.80 -1.56 0.52
CA LYS A 60 -11.34 -1.68 1.88
C LYS A 60 -11.05 -0.45 2.75
N ILE A 61 -9.90 0.21 2.59
CA ILE A 61 -9.58 1.49 3.25
C ILE A 61 -10.65 2.55 2.94
N GLU A 62 -11.18 2.56 1.71
CA GLU A 62 -12.24 3.47 1.25
C GLU A 62 -13.66 2.95 1.51
N GLY A 63 -13.82 1.80 2.19
CA GLY A 63 -15.13 1.20 2.46
C GLY A 63 -15.73 0.43 1.28
N ILE A 64 -14.96 0.19 0.22
CA ILE A 64 -15.36 -0.59 -0.97
C ILE A 64 -14.97 -2.04 -0.73
N VAL A 65 -15.96 -2.94 -0.68
CA VAL A 65 -15.73 -4.32 -0.24
C VAL A 65 -16.43 -5.36 -1.10
N THR A 66 -15.73 -6.48 -1.32
CA THR A 66 -16.30 -7.74 -1.80
C THR A 66 -15.52 -8.91 -1.20
N THR A 67 -15.83 -10.15 -1.57
CA THR A 67 -15.07 -11.29 -1.04
C THR A 67 -13.75 -11.48 -1.79
N THR A 68 -12.70 -11.94 -1.09
CA THR A 68 -11.38 -12.26 -1.70
C THR A 68 -11.52 -13.24 -2.87
N THR A 69 -12.44 -14.20 -2.78
CA THR A 69 -12.73 -15.13 -3.90
C THR A 69 -13.24 -14.36 -5.11
N ARG A 70 -14.14 -13.41 -4.90
CA ARG A 70 -14.71 -12.59 -5.97
C ARG A 70 -13.66 -11.68 -6.60
N ILE A 71 -12.77 -11.08 -5.79
CA ILE A 71 -11.64 -10.29 -6.30
C ILE A 71 -10.76 -11.15 -7.24
N LYS A 72 -10.40 -12.36 -6.81
CA LYS A 72 -9.60 -13.28 -7.63
C LYS A 72 -10.27 -13.67 -8.94
N GLU A 73 -11.59 -13.87 -8.93
CA GLU A 73 -12.36 -14.17 -10.15
C GLU A 73 -12.38 -12.97 -11.12
N LEU A 74 -12.57 -11.76 -10.60
CA LEU A 74 -12.54 -10.51 -11.38
C LEU A 74 -11.16 -10.28 -11.99
N MET A 75 -10.09 -10.35 -11.18
CA MET A 75 -8.71 -10.18 -11.65
C MET A 75 -8.31 -11.21 -12.70
N ALA A 76 -8.82 -12.45 -12.59
CA ALA A 76 -8.59 -13.51 -13.56
C ALA A 76 -9.52 -13.41 -14.81
N GLN A 77 -10.34 -12.37 -14.93
CA GLN A 77 -11.32 -12.16 -16.01
C GLN A 77 -12.31 -13.33 -16.20
N LYS A 78 -12.56 -14.08 -15.12
CA LYS A 78 -13.51 -15.22 -15.12
C LYS A 78 -14.96 -14.79 -14.96
N THR A 79 -15.19 -13.51 -14.68
CA THR A 79 -16.50 -12.95 -14.40
C THR A 79 -16.50 -11.44 -14.65
N THR A 80 -17.69 -10.84 -14.76
CA THR A 80 -17.88 -9.39 -14.88
C THR A 80 -18.30 -8.78 -13.53
N PRO A 81 -18.04 -7.48 -13.30
CA PRO A 81 -18.53 -6.77 -12.14
C PRO A 81 -20.07 -6.83 -12.03
N ARG A 82 -20.58 -6.95 -10.80
CA ARG A 82 -22.03 -7.04 -10.51
C ARG A 82 -22.59 -5.74 -9.93
N ASN A 83 -21.74 -4.91 -9.40
CA ASN A 83 -22.10 -3.66 -8.75
C ASN A 83 -20.94 -2.68 -8.84
N ARG A 84 -21.18 -1.45 -8.37
CA ARG A 84 -20.23 -0.36 -8.34
C ARG A 84 -18.92 -0.72 -7.61
N ASP A 85 -19.00 -1.39 -6.46
CA ASP A 85 -17.81 -1.75 -5.69
C ASP A 85 -16.89 -2.66 -6.50
N GLU A 86 -17.44 -3.66 -7.19
CA GLU A 86 -16.67 -4.56 -8.04
C GLU A 86 -16.11 -3.86 -9.29
N GLU A 87 -16.81 -2.84 -9.85
CA GLU A 87 -16.29 -1.99 -10.93
C GLU A 87 -15.07 -1.20 -10.49
N GLU A 88 -15.14 -0.58 -9.32
CA GLU A 88 -14.05 0.21 -8.74
C GLU A 88 -12.86 -0.67 -8.33
N ILE A 89 -13.10 -1.88 -7.81
CA ILE A 89 -12.07 -2.89 -7.52
C ILE A 89 -11.35 -3.33 -8.79
N LEU A 90 -12.08 -3.60 -9.87
CA LEU A 90 -11.50 -4.02 -11.14
C LEU A 90 -10.67 -2.90 -11.78
N GLY A 91 -11.16 -1.66 -11.74
CA GLY A 91 -10.41 -0.49 -12.20
C GLY A 91 -9.11 -0.29 -11.43
N TYR A 92 -9.13 -0.44 -10.11
CA TYR A 92 -7.91 -0.41 -9.29
C TYR A 92 -6.92 -1.51 -9.68
N SER A 93 -7.41 -2.75 -9.88
CA SER A 93 -6.59 -3.88 -10.30
C SER A 93 -5.89 -3.63 -11.63
N ASP A 94 -6.58 -3.02 -12.60
CA ASP A 94 -6.01 -2.75 -13.92
C ASP A 94 -4.92 -1.67 -13.85
N VAL A 95 -5.13 -0.60 -13.07
CA VAL A 95 -4.09 0.42 -12.86
C VAL A 95 -2.88 -0.17 -12.14
N LEU A 96 -3.10 -0.98 -11.10
CA LEU A 96 -2.01 -1.64 -10.38
C LEU A 96 -1.21 -2.56 -11.30
N ASN A 97 -1.87 -3.35 -12.14
CA ASN A 97 -1.21 -4.20 -13.14
C ASN A 97 -0.38 -3.37 -14.13
N THR A 98 -0.93 -2.27 -14.65
CA THR A 98 -0.21 -1.35 -15.53
C THR A 98 1.05 -0.79 -14.85
N ILE A 99 0.97 -0.43 -13.57
CA ILE A 99 2.13 0.02 -12.81
C ILE A 99 3.15 -1.11 -12.65
N HIS A 100 2.72 -2.32 -12.27
CA HIS A 100 3.62 -3.47 -12.10
C HIS A 100 4.39 -3.84 -13.36
N GLU A 101 3.76 -3.70 -14.54
CA GLU A 101 4.34 -4.10 -15.83
C GLU A 101 5.10 -2.98 -16.53
N SER A 102 4.75 -1.71 -16.28
CA SER A 102 5.18 -0.60 -17.13
C SER A 102 5.63 0.65 -16.38
N TYR A 103 5.92 0.56 -15.06
CA TYR A 103 6.28 1.73 -14.24
C TYR A 103 7.44 2.57 -14.81
N GLU A 104 8.39 1.94 -15.50
CA GLU A 104 9.54 2.62 -16.11
C GLU A 104 9.11 3.63 -17.20
N TYR A 105 8.02 3.33 -17.89
CA TYR A 105 7.49 4.11 -19.01
C TYR A 105 6.38 5.08 -18.62
N ILE A 106 5.99 5.15 -17.35
CA ILE A 106 4.95 6.07 -16.86
C ILE A 106 5.62 7.31 -16.26
N PRO A 107 5.67 8.43 -16.99
CA PRO A 107 6.25 9.66 -16.46
C PRO A 107 5.33 10.30 -15.40
N ILE A 108 5.93 11.03 -14.48
CA ILE A 108 5.20 11.73 -13.42
C ILE A 108 4.85 13.14 -13.90
N ASN A 109 3.64 13.29 -14.42
CA ASN A 109 3.07 14.57 -14.82
C ASN A 109 1.54 14.55 -14.72
N SER A 110 0.93 15.71 -14.81
CA SER A 110 -0.52 15.88 -14.67
C SER A 110 -1.34 15.04 -15.65
N ASN A 111 -0.88 14.88 -16.90
CA ASN A 111 -1.60 14.13 -17.93
C ASN A 111 -1.65 12.63 -17.61
N TYR A 112 -0.54 12.03 -17.16
CA TYR A 112 -0.51 10.63 -16.77
C TYR A 112 -1.29 10.37 -15.47
N ILE A 113 -1.27 11.30 -14.50
CA ILE A 113 -2.12 11.20 -13.31
C ILE A 113 -3.60 11.18 -13.72
N LEU A 114 -4.03 12.05 -14.65
CA LEU A 114 -5.38 12.03 -15.21
C LEU A 114 -5.70 10.72 -15.95
N GLN A 115 -4.73 10.20 -16.71
CA GLN A 115 -4.89 8.92 -17.41
C GLN A 115 -5.05 7.76 -16.44
N LEU A 116 -4.22 7.63 -15.41
CA LEU A 116 -4.36 6.61 -14.38
C LEU A 116 -5.70 6.72 -13.66
N HIS A 117 -6.16 7.94 -13.35
CA HIS A 117 -7.50 8.15 -12.78
C HIS A 117 -8.62 7.79 -13.76
N ARG A 118 -8.43 7.97 -15.06
CA ARG A 118 -9.40 7.52 -16.07
C ARG A 118 -9.50 5.98 -16.08
N GLU A 119 -8.37 5.29 -16.05
CA GLU A 119 -8.34 3.83 -15.98
C GLU A 119 -8.95 3.28 -14.68
N LEU A 120 -8.73 3.96 -13.54
CA LEU A 120 -9.35 3.61 -12.26
C LEU A 120 -10.88 3.57 -12.33
N TYR A 121 -11.48 4.44 -13.14
CA TYR A 121 -12.94 4.56 -13.29
C TYR A 121 -13.48 4.09 -14.64
N LYS A 122 -12.71 3.32 -15.42
CA LYS A 122 -13.11 2.94 -16.78
C LYS A 122 -14.34 2.01 -16.84
N TYR A 123 -14.61 1.29 -15.75
CA TYR A 123 -15.79 0.44 -15.63
C TYR A 123 -16.99 1.14 -15.00
N SER A 124 -16.79 2.33 -14.45
CA SER A 124 -17.82 3.08 -13.74
C SER A 124 -18.58 4.03 -14.66
N GLU A 125 -19.89 4.02 -14.57
CA GLU A 125 -20.77 4.93 -15.31
C GLU A 125 -20.75 6.39 -14.80
N LYS A 126 -20.05 6.68 -13.71
CA LYS A 126 -20.01 8.03 -13.09
C LYS A 126 -19.44 9.13 -14.01
N GLY A 127 -18.69 8.80 -15.05
CA GLY A 127 -18.09 9.76 -15.98
C GLY A 127 -17.06 10.72 -15.35
N ILE A 128 -16.54 10.42 -14.16
CA ILE A 128 -15.57 11.24 -13.42
C ILE A 128 -14.11 10.94 -13.75
N GLY A 129 -13.85 9.79 -14.38
CA GLY A 129 -12.50 9.32 -14.68
C GLY A 129 -11.70 10.31 -15.54
N GLY A 130 -10.47 10.61 -15.13
CA GLY A 130 -9.56 11.50 -15.85
C GLY A 130 -9.93 12.98 -15.85
N ARG A 131 -10.70 13.43 -14.88
CA ARG A 131 -11.12 14.83 -14.75
C ARG A 131 -10.82 15.35 -13.35
N TYR A 132 -10.29 16.56 -13.28
CA TYR A 132 -10.17 17.25 -12.01
C TYR A 132 -11.55 17.55 -11.42
N LYS A 133 -11.58 17.73 -10.11
CA LYS A 133 -12.80 18.12 -9.38
C LYS A 133 -13.36 19.44 -9.93
N ASN A 134 -14.67 19.51 -9.98
CA ASN A 134 -15.43 20.69 -10.41
C ASN A 134 -16.22 21.32 -9.26
N THR A 135 -16.26 20.65 -8.10
CA THR A 135 -16.89 21.12 -6.87
C THR A 135 -15.87 21.13 -5.76
N GLN A 136 -16.07 22.04 -4.79
CA GLN A 136 -15.24 22.03 -3.57
C GLN A 136 -15.55 20.76 -2.77
N ASN A 137 -14.51 20.02 -2.45
CA ASN A 137 -14.59 18.89 -1.54
C ASN A 137 -14.02 19.27 -0.16
N SER A 138 -14.40 18.50 0.86
CA SER A 138 -13.90 18.62 2.22
C SER A 138 -13.50 17.24 2.72
N ILE A 139 -12.43 17.14 3.49
CA ILE A 139 -12.07 15.94 4.21
C ILE A 139 -12.74 16.04 5.58
N VAL A 140 -13.62 15.09 5.87
CA VAL A 140 -14.46 15.10 7.08
C VAL A 140 -14.24 13.85 7.91
N GLU A 141 -14.49 13.95 9.20
CA GLU A 141 -14.50 12.85 10.16
C GLU A 141 -15.80 12.89 10.96
N GLN A 142 -16.28 11.76 11.42
CA GLN A 142 -17.39 11.71 12.39
C GLN A 142 -16.82 11.68 13.81
N ASP A 143 -17.30 12.56 14.67
CA ASP A 143 -16.99 12.52 16.10
C ASP A 143 -17.72 11.35 16.79
N GLN A 144 -17.45 11.17 18.09
CA GLN A 144 -18.07 10.11 18.91
C GLN A 144 -19.60 10.26 19.02
N ASN A 145 -20.17 11.42 18.69
CA ASN A 145 -21.59 11.73 18.71
C ASN A 145 -22.23 11.60 17.31
N GLY A 146 -21.45 11.26 16.28
CA GLY A 146 -21.91 11.15 14.90
C GLY A 146 -21.95 12.47 14.13
N ASN A 147 -21.44 13.58 14.70
CA ASN A 147 -21.36 14.85 14.00
C ASN A 147 -20.21 14.83 12.97
N VAL A 148 -20.48 15.40 11.81
CA VAL A 148 -19.47 15.55 10.76
C VAL A 148 -18.63 16.80 11.03
N ILE A 149 -17.32 16.61 11.24
CA ILE A 149 -16.36 17.70 11.46
C ILE A 149 -15.42 17.76 10.25
N GLU A 150 -15.30 18.96 9.65
CA GLU A 150 -14.30 19.20 8.60
C GLU A 150 -12.91 19.24 9.25
N ILE A 151 -12.03 18.31 8.84
CA ILE A 151 -10.66 18.20 9.36
C ILE A 151 -9.64 18.84 8.44
N PHE A 152 -9.95 18.95 7.15
CA PHE A 152 -9.12 19.63 6.17
C PHE A 152 -9.96 20.07 4.97
N LYS A 153 -9.70 21.28 4.48
CA LYS A 153 -10.32 21.83 3.29
C LYS A 153 -9.29 21.86 2.14
N PRO A 154 -9.40 20.98 1.14
CA PRO A 154 -8.48 20.95 0.01
C PRO A 154 -8.52 22.21 -0.85
N LEU A 155 -7.53 22.37 -1.74
CA LEU A 155 -7.50 23.48 -2.70
C LEU A 155 -8.81 23.58 -3.50
N PRO A 156 -9.22 24.81 -3.88
CA PRO A 156 -10.41 24.97 -4.70
C PRO A 156 -10.20 24.40 -6.12
N PRO A 157 -11.29 24.03 -6.84
CA PRO A 157 -11.21 23.42 -8.16
C PRO A 157 -10.36 24.21 -9.17
N TYR A 158 -10.46 25.54 -9.17
CA TYR A 158 -9.75 26.40 -10.15
C TYR A 158 -8.23 26.45 -9.93
N GLU A 159 -7.73 26.14 -8.71
CA GLU A 159 -6.29 26.08 -8.42
C GLU A 159 -5.70 24.67 -8.66
N THR A 160 -6.54 23.65 -8.64
CA THR A 160 -6.16 22.24 -8.65
C THR A 160 -5.28 21.84 -9.85
N PRO A 161 -5.60 22.19 -11.13
CA PRO A 161 -4.77 21.77 -12.26
C PRO A 161 -3.34 22.32 -12.16
N LYS A 162 -3.21 23.60 -11.82
CA LYS A 162 -1.91 24.25 -11.69
C LYS A 162 -1.08 23.66 -10.54
N ALA A 163 -1.72 23.38 -9.40
CA ALA A 163 -1.04 22.81 -8.26
C ALA A 163 -0.50 21.39 -8.57
N ILE A 164 -1.26 20.53 -9.28
CA ILE A 164 -0.78 19.22 -9.71
C ILE A 164 0.38 19.32 -10.70
N GLU A 165 0.33 20.26 -11.66
CA GLU A 165 1.48 20.51 -12.55
C GLU A 165 2.72 20.93 -11.75
N ASP A 166 2.56 21.82 -10.78
CA ASP A 166 3.67 22.36 -9.99
C ASP A 166 4.31 21.28 -9.13
N ILE A 167 3.52 20.46 -8.37
CA ILE A 167 4.11 19.38 -7.57
C ILE A 167 4.82 18.33 -8.42
N CYS A 168 4.29 18.00 -9.61
CA CYS A 168 4.94 17.06 -10.52
C CYS A 168 6.28 17.64 -11.05
N ARG A 169 6.30 18.91 -11.43
CA ARG A 169 7.51 19.59 -11.91
C ARG A 169 8.57 19.64 -10.81
N GLU A 170 8.21 20.06 -9.60
CA GLU A 170 9.14 20.17 -8.48
C GLU A 170 9.66 18.80 -8.04
N LEU A 171 8.81 17.74 -8.06
CA LEU A 171 9.26 16.39 -7.78
C LEU A 171 10.32 15.91 -8.79
N ASN A 172 10.03 16.04 -10.09
CA ASN A 172 10.96 15.61 -11.12
C ASN A 172 12.30 16.37 -11.01
N LYS A 173 12.24 17.70 -10.79
CA LYS A 173 13.42 18.53 -10.60
C LYS A 173 14.27 18.09 -9.40
N ALA A 174 13.63 17.79 -8.27
CA ALA A 174 14.33 17.33 -7.07
C ALA A 174 14.92 15.93 -7.24
N LEU A 175 14.19 15.01 -7.92
CA LEU A 175 14.69 13.67 -8.24
C LEU A 175 15.90 13.71 -9.18
N ASP A 176 15.89 14.58 -10.21
CA ASP A 176 16.98 14.70 -11.18
C ASP A 176 18.28 15.25 -10.54
N LYS A 177 18.16 16.06 -9.49
CA LYS A 177 19.33 16.59 -8.77
C LYS A 177 20.01 15.60 -7.84
N HIS A 178 19.29 14.58 -7.37
CA HIS A 178 19.78 13.58 -6.42
C HIS A 178 20.36 14.14 -5.09
N GLU A 179 19.94 15.35 -4.69
CA GLU A 179 20.39 16.00 -3.45
C GLU A 179 19.56 15.59 -2.23
N VAL A 180 18.34 15.10 -2.48
CA VAL A 180 17.39 14.62 -1.45
C VAL A 180 17.05 13.17 -1.73
N ASP A 181 17.06 12.35 -0.68
CA ASP A 181 16.65 10.93 -0.80
C ASP A 181 15.22 10.83 -1.31
N SER A 182 15.00 9.99 -2.33
CA SER A 182 13.68 9.77 -2.92
C SER A 182 12.65 9.25 -1.93
N LEU A 183 13.07 8.51 -0.89
CA LEU A 183 12.22 8.05 0.21
C LEU A 183 11.69 9.22 1.07
N LEU A 184 12.27 10.41 0.99
CA LEU A 184 11.73 11.64 1.59
C LEU A 184 10.84 12.39 0.63
N LEU A 185 11.26 12.49 -0.63
CA LEU A 185 10.51 13.21 -1.68
C LEU A 185 9.14 12.57 -1.95
N ILE A 186 9.08 11.23 -1.99
CA ILE A 186 7.85 10.50 -2.32
C ILE A 186 6.74 10.78 -1.28
N PRO A 187 6.94 10.61 0.03
CA PRO A 187 5.89 10.92 1.02
C PRO A 187 5.45 12.38 0.97
N ILE A 188 6.37 13.33 0.75
CA ILE A 188 6.04 14.76 0.68
C ILE A 188 5.16 15.04 -0.53
N PHE A 189 5.51 14.51 -1.70
CA PHE A 189 4.68 14.61 -2.90
C PHE A 189 3.28 14.01 -2.69
N ILE A 190 3.20 12.83 -2.09
CA ILE A 190 1.92 12.16 -1.79
C ILE A 190 1.09 12.96 -0.79
N HIS A 191 1.73 13.56 0.22
CA HIS A 191 1.07 14.45 1.16
C HIS A 191 0.48 15.67 0.46
N ASP A 192 1.27 16.36 -0.39
CA ASP A 192 0.79 17.50 -1.16
C ASP A 192 -0.35 17.10 -2.12
N PHE A 193 -0.23 15.94 -2.79
CA PHE A 193 -1.32 15.39 -3.62
C PHE A 193 -2.62 15.21 -2.83
N LEU A 194 -2.54 14.67 -1.61
CA LEU A 194 -3.70 14.47 -0.74
C LEU A 194 -4.27 15.80 -0.21
N CYS A 195 -3.43 16.80 0.06
CA CYS A 195 -3.88 18.14 0.45
C CYS A 195 -4.52 18.91 -0.72
N ILE A 196 -4.01 18.77 -1.93
CA ILE A 196 -4.64 19.31 -3.15
C ILE A 196 -5.98 18.61 -3.40
N HIS A 197 -6.03 17.29 -3.21
CA HIS A 197 -7.22 16.44 -3.37
C HIS A 197 -7.88 16.64 -4.74
N PRO A 198 -7.18 16.28 -5.84
CA PRO A 198 -7.50 16.79 -7.17
C PRO A 198 -8.78 16.25 -7.79
N PHE A 199 -9.36 15.18 -7.28
CA PHE A 199 -10.50 14.51 -7.88
C PHE A 199 -11.75 14.62 -7.01
N ASN A 200 -12.93 14.47 -7.63
CA ASN A 200 -14.19 14.38 -6.87
C ASN A 200 -14.26 13.08 -6.05
N ASP A 201 -13.61 12.01 -6.50
CA ASP A 201 -13.55 10.70 -5.85
C ASP A 201 -12.25 9.98 -6.25
N GLY A 202 -11.78 8.99 -5.45
CA GLY A 202 -10.62 8.15 -5.77
C GLY A 202 -9.25 8.74 -5.37
N ASN A 203 -9.19 9.86 -4.66
CA ASN A 203 -7.92 10.48 -4.27
C ASN A 203 -7.06 9.57 -3.38
N GLY A 204 -7.65 8.88 -2.42
CA GLY A 204 -6.94 7.94 -1.56
C GLY A 204 -6.36 6.75 -2.33
N ARG A 205 -7.14 6.15 -3.24
CA ARG A 205 -6.66 5.05 -4.10
C ARG A 205 -5.57 5.52 -5.04
N MET A 206 -5.74 6.69 -5.66
CA MET A 206 -4.71 7.29 -6.52
C MET A 206 -3.43 7.60 -5.76
N SER A 207 -3.50 8.10 -4.54
CA SER A 207 -2.30 8.37 -3.73
C SER A 207 -1.52 7.09 -3.45
N ARG A 208 -2.17 5.96 -3.15
CA ARG A 208 -1.52 4.67 -2.94
C ARG A 208 -0.92 4.10 -4.23
N LEU A 209 -1.63 4.17 -5.35
CA LEU A 209 -1.11 3.79 -6.67
C LEU A 209 0.10 4.65 -7.08
N LEU A 210 0.05 5.97 -6.84
CA LEU A 210 1.17 6.88 -7.09
C LEU A 210 2.36 6.59 -6.17
N THR A 211 2.12 6.23 -4.90
CA THR A 211 3.18 5.79 -3.98
C THR A 211 3.91 4.57 -4.54
N THR A 212 3.17 3.56 -4.98
CA THR A 212 3.72 2.34 -5.60
C THR A 212 4.51 2.67 -6.87
N LEU A 213 3.94 3.48 -7.77
CA LEU A 213 4.60 3.91 -9.01
C LEU A 213 5.93 4.64 -8.72
N LEU A 214 5.91 5.60 -7.82
CA LEU A 214 7.08 6.40 -7.47
C LEU A 214 8.17 5.55 -6.83
N LEU A 215 7.82 4.67 -5.89
CA LEU A 215 8.75 3.73 -5.27
C LEU A 215 9.43 2.83 -6.32
N TYR A 216 8.66 2.25 -7.26
CA TYR A 216 9.19 1.38 -8.30
C TYR A 216 10.15 2.12 -9.22
N ARG A 217 9.81 3.34 -9.64
CA ARG A 217 10.68 4.19 -10.46
C ARG A 217 12.01 4.54 -9.78
N GLN A 218 12.04 4.54 -8.44
CA GLN A 218 13.26 4.75 -7.64
C GLN A 218 13.92 3.43 -7.21
N GLY A 219 13.49 2.30 -7.78
CA GLY A 219 14.07 0.99 -7.55
C GLY A 219 13.64 0.32 -6.22
N TYR A 220 12.63 0.83 -5.54
CA TYR A 220 12.04 0.19 -4.35
C TYR A 220 10.85 -0.68 -4.76
N VAL A 221 11.13 -1.87 -5.27
CA VAL A 221 10.10 -2.77 -5.84
C VAL A 221 9.43 -3.67 -4.81
N ILE A 222 9.61 -3.40 -3.53
CA ILE A 222 9.05 -4.23 -2.44
C ILE A 222 7.55 -4.42 -2.54
N GLY A 223 6.81 -3.41 -3.00
CA GLY A 223 5.36 -3.47 -3.21
C GLY A 223 4.90 -4.53 -4.23
N LYS A 224 5.80 -5.08 -5.06
CA LYS A 224 5.50 -6.23 -5.93
C LYS A 224 5.26 -7.51 -5.14
N TYR A 225 5.95 -7.67 -4.01
CA TYR A 225 6.03 -8.92 -3.25
C TYR A 225 5.25 -8.88 -1.95
N ILE A 226 5.11 -7.68 -1.37
CA ILE A 226 4.37 -7.43 -0.12
C ILE A 226 3.47 -6.22 -0.32
N SER A 227 2.17 -6.37 -0.08
CA SER A 227 1.22 -5.27 -0.21
C SER A 227 1.48 -4.17 0.83
N LEU A 228 1.79 -2.97 0.34
CA LEU A 228 1.89 -1.77 1.18
C LEU A 228 0.51 -1.35 1.68
N GLU A 229 -0.52 -1.53 0.87
CA GLU A 229 -1.91 -1.22 1.20
C GLU A 229 -2.41 -2.09 2.36
N SER A 230 -1.99 -3.36 2.42
CA SER A 230 -2.28 -4.24 3.55
C SER A 230 -1.64 -3.73 4.85
N LYS A 231 -0.40 -3.24 4.80
CA LYS A 231 0.25 -2.62 5.97
C LYS A 231 -0.46 -1.34 6.40
N ILE A 232 -0.95 -0.54 5.46
CA ILE A 232 -1.73 0.68 5.74
C ILE A 232 -3.08 0.32 6.35
N GLU A 233 -3.80 -0.66 5.82
CA GLU A 233 -5.11 -1.11 6.32
C GLU A 233 -5.00 -1.61 7.77
N GLN A 234 -3.97 -2.40 8.09
CA GLN A 234 -3.70 -2.90 9.43
C GLN A 234 -3.44 -1.79 10.46
N ASN A 235 -2.99 -0.61 10.03
CA ASN A 235 -2.75 0.56 10.87
C ASN A 235 -3.39 1.83 10.28
N LYS A 236 -4.66 1.71 9.87
CA LYS A 236 -5.44 2.77 9.22
C LYS A 236 -5.54 4.03 10.08
N ASP A 237 -5.73 3.88 11.37
CA ASP A 237 -5.82 5.02 12.31
C ASP A 237 -4.48 5.80 12.38
N GLY A 238 -3.36 5.09 12.37
CA GLY A 238 -2.03 5.69 12.30
C GLY A 238 -1.81 6.46 11.00
N TYR A 239 -2.30 5.93 9.87
CA TYR A 239 -2.25 6.60 8.56
C TYR A 239 -2.98 7.93 8.58
N TYR A 240 -4.25 7.95 8.97
CA TYR A 240 -5.04 9.19 9.00
C TYR A 240 -4.56 10.16 10.08
N SER A 241 -4.11 9.66 11.25
CA SER A 241 -3.51 10.51 12.28
C SER A 241 -2.25 11.22 11.78
N SER A 242 -1.37 10.51 11.04
CA SER A 242 -0.15 11.09 10.48
C SER A 242 -0.46 12.15 9.41
N LEU A 243 -1.43 11.89 8.52
CA LEU A 243 -1.90 12.85 7.52
C LEU A 243 -2.47 14.12 8.17
N ARG A 244 -3.32 13.97 9.19
CA ARG A 244 -3.90 15.10 9.90
C ARG A 244 -2.84 15.99 10.54
N LYS A 245 -1.88 15.39 11.25
CA LYS A 245 -0.78 16.14 11.88
C LYS A 245 0.06 16.88 10.85
N SER A 246 0.35 16.23 9.73
CA SER A 246 1.17 16.81 8.67
C SER A 246 0.42 17.85 7.82
N GLY A 247 -0.92 17.85 7.83
CA GLY A 247 -1.74 18.84 7.11
C GLY A 247 -1.90 20.18 7.84
N LEU A 248 -1.46 20.29 9.10
CA LEU A 248 -1.54 21.55 9.84
C LEU A 248 -0.64 22.60 9.19
N ASN A 249 -1.15 23.82 9.02
CA ASN A 249 -0.45 24.97 8.41
C ASN A 249 0.06 24.71 6.98
N TRP A 250 -0.58 23.76 6.25
CA TRP A 250 -0.18 23.44 4.90
C TRP A 250 -0.35 24.61 3.92
N TYR A 251 -1.40 25.41 4.08
CA TYR A 251 -1.64 26.59 3.23
C TYR A 251 -0.59 27.68 3.39
N GLU A 252 -0.02 27.79 4.58
CA GLU A 252 1.01 28.75 4.96
C GLU A 252 2.43 28.30 4.53
N GLY A 253 2.57 27.04 4.10
CA GLY A 253 3.87 26.43 3.81
C GLY A 253 4.73 26.24 5.08
N GLN A 254 4.09 26.03 6.22
CA GLN A 254 4.71 25.87 7.55
C GLN A 254 4.33 24.52 8.19
N GLU A 255 3.87 23.58 7.39
CA GLU A 255 3.55 22.23 7.83
C GLU A 255 4.80 21.44 8.24
N ASP A 256 4.63 20.58 9.25
CA ASP A 256 5.59 19.53 9.57
C ASP A 256 5.15 18.20 8.94
N VAL A 257 5.78 17.81 7.83
CA VAL A 257 5.47 16.57 7.12
C VAL A 257 6.12 15.33 7.75
N THR A 258 6.99 15.52 8.76
CA THR A 258 7.73 14.44 9.43
C THR A 258 6.83 13.30 9.95
N PRO A 259 5.64 13.53 10.55
CA PRO A 259 4.76 12.44 10.98
C PRO A 259 4.34 11.52 9.84
N PHE A 260 4.01 12.07 8.66
CA PHE A 260 3.60 11.27 7.50
C PHE A 260 4.80 10.57 6.85
N ILE A 261 5.95 11.24 6.75
CA ILE A 261 7.21 10.63 6.29
C ILE A 261 7.53 9.40 7.13
N LYS A 262 7.56 9.53 8.45
CA LYS A 262 7.83 8.42 9.36
C LYS A 262 6.84 7.27 9.20
N TYR A 263 5.56 7.58 9.01
CA TYR A 263 4.54 6.56 8.78
C TYR A 263 4.83 5.75 7.51
N ILE A 264 5.09 6.43 6.39
CA ILE A 264 5.39 5.78 5.10
C ILE A 264 6.69 4.99 5.18
N LEU A 265 7.76 5.55 5.76
CA LEU A 265 9.04 4.84 5.91
C LEU A 265 8.90 3.58 6.78
N ARG A 266 8.15 3.64 7.90
CA ARG A 266 7.87 2.47 8.73
C ARG A 266 7.06 1.41 7.98
N THR A 267 6.11 1.82 7.14
CA THR A 267 5.31 0.94 6.28
C THR A 267 6.21 0.21 5.27
N ILE A 268 7.11 0.94 4.61
CA ILE A 268 8.08 0.36 3.65
C ILE A 268 9.04 -0.61 4.37
N LEU A 269 9.60 -0.21 5.51
CA LEU A 269 10.49 -1.07 6.30
C LEU A 269 9.78 -2.34 6.77
N ALA A 270 8.55 -2.24 7.26
CA ALA A 270 7.75 -3.41 7.66
C ALA A 270 7.49 -4.36 6.48
N ALA A 271 7.31 -3.83 5.27
CA ALA A 271 7.18 -4.66 4.07
C ALA A 271 8.50 -5.40 3.73
N TYR A 272 9.65 -4.74 3.84
CA TYR A 272 10.94 -5.39 3.63
C TYR A 272 11.22 -6.50 4.66
N ILE A 273 10.92 -6.26 5.94
CA ILE A 273 11.09 -7.27 6.99
C ILE A 273 10.18 -8.48 6.72
N ASP A 274 8.90 -8.25 6.38
CA ASP A 274 7.95 -9.30 6.03
C ASP A 274 8.39 -10.09 4.78
N PHE A 275 8.99 -9.42 3.80
CA PHE A 275 9.55 -10.05 2.60
C PHE A 275 10.69 -11.00 2.96
N GLU A 276 11.69 -10.55 3.71
CA GLU A 276 12.81 -11.39 4.14
C GLU A 276 12.32 -12.62 4.91
N GLU A 277 11.37 -12.42 5.83
CA GLU A 277 10.76 -13.52 6.55
C GLU A 277 10.10 -14.55 5.63
N ARG A 278 9.35 -14.11 4.61
CA ARG A 278 8.66 -15.02 3.68
C ARG A 278 9.62 -15.74 2.74
N VAL A 279 10.67 -15.07 2.30
CA VAL A 279 11.70 -15.67 1.43
C VAL A 279 12.52 -16.71 2.16
N ASP A 280 12.86 -16.49 3.43
CA ASP A 280 13.61 -17.46 4.26
C ASP A 280 12.84 -18.77 4.46
N TYR A 281 11.49 -18.72 4.62
CA TYR A 281 10.66 -19.92 4.73
C TYR A 281 10.66 -20.82 3.50
N VAL A 282 10.98 -20.27 2.35
CA VAL A 282 10.95 -21.02 1.09
C VAL A 282 12.28 -21.66 0.76
N ASP A 283 13.37 -21.16 1.34
CA ASP A 283 14.75 -21.63 1.04
C ASP A 283 15.10 -22.95 1.70
N GLU A 284 14.41 -23.29 2.76
CA GLU A 284 14.70 -24.52 3.47
C GLU A 284 13.95 -25.70 2.82
N LYS A 285 14.71 -26.70 2.31
CA LYS A 285 14.19 -28.00 1.88
C LYS A 285 13.60 -28.80 3.07
N LEU A 286 12.84 -28.14 3.93
CA LEU A 286 12.20 -28.75 5.08
C LEU A 286 10.91 -29.46 4.67
N PRO A 287 10.52 -30.53 5.38
CA PRO A 287 9.21 -31.12 5.26
C PRO A 287 8.12 -30.08 5.53
N SER A 288 6.99 -30.15 4.81
CA SER A 288 5.89 -29.18 4.94
C SER A 288 5.40 -29.01 6.39
N ILE A 289 5.46 -30.08 7.20
CA ILE A 289 5.09 -30.00 8.63
C ILE A 289 6.01 -29.09 9.43
N GLU A 290 7.31 -29.12 9.12
CA GLU A 290 8.28 -28.29 9.83
C GLU A 290 8.19 -26.83 9.43
N LEU A 291 7.93 -26.54 8.16
CA LEU A 291 7.65 -25.17 7.67
C LEU A 291 6.42 -24.58 8.37
N VAL A 292 5.32 -25.36 8.45
CA VAL A 292 4.11 -24.93 9.17
C VAL A 292 4.37 -24.77 10.67
N ARG A 293 5.15 -25.67 11.29
CA ARG A 293 5.53 -25.59 12.72
C ARG A 293 6.31 -24.30 13.03
N ARG A 294 7.28 -23.94 12.19
CA ARG A 294 8.03 -22.68 12.31
C ARG A 294 7.14 -21.45 12.13
N ALA A 295 6.22 -21.48 11.15
CA ALA A 295 5.24 -20.41 10.96
C ALA A 295 4.34 -20.23 12.19
N VAL A 296 3.87 -21.32 12.79
CA VAL A 296 3.12 -21.32 14.05
C VAL A 296 3.94 -20.71 15.19
N ASN A 297 5.23 -21.03 15.29
CA ASN A 297 6.10 -20.51 16.36
C ASN A 297 6.31 -19.00 16.31
N LYS A 298 6.20 -18.38 15.13
CA LYS A 298 6.29 -16.92 14.99
C LYS A 298 4.99 -16.18 15.36
N LYS A 299 3.86 -16.90 15.44
CA LYS A 299 2.59 -16.27 15.82
C LYS A 299 2.47 -16.20 17.34
N LEU A 300 2.17 -15.00 17.83
CA LEU A 300 1.83 -14.75 19.22
C LEU A 300 0.29 -14.76 19.38
N GLY A 301 -0.22 -15.58 20.30
CA GLY A 301 -1.65 -15.69 20.58
C GLY A 301 -2.43 -16.47 19.51
N LYS A 302 -3.61 -15.96 19.12
CA LYS A 302 -4.47 -16.63 18.13
C LYS A 302 -4.04 -16.35 16.70
N PHE A 303 -4.10 -17.37 15.86
CA PHE A 303 -3.85 -17.26 14.42
C PHE A 303 -4.83 -18.09 13.60
N THR A 304 -4.99 -17.76 12.35
CA THR A 304 -5.87 -18.46 11.39
C THR A 304 -5.05 -19.27 10.39
N LYS A 305 -5.72 -20.12 9.63
CA LYS A 305 -5.10 -20.79 8.48
C LYS A 305 -4.55 -19.80 7.45
N SER A 306 -5.24 -18.67 7.22
CA SER A 306 -4.80 -17.62 6.29
C SER A 306 -3.46 -17.05 6.71
N ASP A 307 -3.28 -16.76 8.01
CA ASP A 307 -2.03 -16.25 8.55
C ASP A 307 -0.85 -17.18 8.31
N ILE A 308 -1.08 -18.49 8.40
CA ILE A 308 -0.03 -19.49 8.10
C ILE A 308 0.24 -19.57 6.60
N MET A 309 -0.79 -19.53 5.75
CA MET A 309 -0.63 -19.55 4.30
C MET A 309 0.15 -18.34 3.78
N GLU A 310 0.01 -17.19 4.42
CA GLU A 310 0.79 -15.99 4.09
C GLU A 310 2.28 -16.16 4.42
N LEU A 311 2.59 -16.83 5.53
CA LEU A 311 3.98 -17.08 5.95
C LEU A 311 4.67 -18.20 5.15
N VAL A 312 3.91 -19.17 4.65
CA VAL A 312 4.45 -20.31 3.89
C VAL A 312 3.82 -20.44 2.50
N PRO A 313 4.01 -19.45 1.63
CA PRO A 313 3.35 -19.40 0.31
C PRO A 313 3.76 -20.55 -0.63
N SER A 314 4.89 -21.20 -0.35
CA SER A 314 5.36 -22.40 -1.08
C SER A 314 4.46 -23.62 -0.87
N ILE A 315 3.60 -23.64 0.15
CA ILE A 315 2.76 -24.78 0.50
C ILE A 315 1.31 -24.51 0.07
N GLY A 316 0.72 -25.43 -0.69
CA GLY A 316 -0.68 -25.31 -1.11
C GLY A 316 -1.66 -25.42 0.08
N LYS A 317 -2.85 -24.79 -0.08
CA LYS A 317 -3.91 -24.70 0.94
C LYS A 317 -4.24 -26.05 1.58
N ALA A 318 -4.44 -27.10 0.75
CA ALA A 318 -4.77 -28.45 1.25
C ALA A 318 -3.65 -29.03 2.13
N THR A 319 -2.38 -28.76 1.78
CA THR A 319 -1.23 -29.22 2.55
C THR A 319 -1.17 -28.48 3.89
N VAL A 320 -1.36 -27.14 3.90
CA VAL A 320 -1.40 -26.36 5.16
C VAL A 320 -2.53 -26.88 6.07
N GLU A 321 -3.73 -27.14 5.54
CA GLU A 321 -4.85 -27.69 6.30
C GLU A 321 -4.49 -29.04 6.93
N ASN A 322 -3.86 -29.93 6.18
CA ASN A 322 -3.42 -31.23 6.66
C ASN A 322 -2.32 -31.12 7.72
N MET A 323 -1.37 -30.18 7.57
CA MET A 323 -0.32 -29.97 8.55
C MET A 323 -0.85 -29.37 9.85
N LEU A 324 -1.75 -28.38 9.76
CA LEU A 324 -2.43 -27.83 10.95
C LEU A 324 -3.23 -28.89 11.69
N LYS A 325 -3.91 -29.79 10.95
CA LYS A 325 -4.62 -30.93 11.57
C LYS A 325 -3.65 -31.85 12.32
N LYS A 326 -2.51 -32.21 11.72
CA LYS A 326 -1.46 -33.00 12.39
C LYS A 326 -0.92 -32.32 13.64
N LEU A 327 -0.65 -31.00 13.58
CA LEU A 327 -0.17 -30.26 14.76
C LEU A 327 -1.22 -30.21 15.89
N VAL A 328 -2.52 -30.25 15.56
CA VAL A 328 -3.58 -30.41 16.56
C VAL A 328 -3.57 -31.81 17.13
N GLU A 329 -3.43 -32.86 16.31
CA GLU A 329 -3.34 -34.26 16.75
C GLU A 329 -2.10 -34.52 17.61
N GLU A 330 -0.98 -33.83 17.32
CA GLU A 330 0.26 -33.88 18.14
C GLU A 330 0.14 -33.06 19.44
N GLY A 331 -0.97 -32.35 19.67
CA GLY A 331 -1.13 -31.46 20.82
C GLY A 331 -0.26 -30.22 20.81
N TYR A 332 0.34 -29.88 19.65
CA TYR A 332 1.20 -28.73 19.50
C TYR A 332 0.42 -27.41 19.43
N ILE A 333 -0.77 -27.44 18.86
CA ILE A 333 -1.73 -26.33 18.79
C ILE A 333 -3.13 -26.79 19.15
N ASN A 334 -3.95 -25.89 19.68
CA ASN A 334 -5.37 -26.11 19.90
C ASN A 334 -6.21 -25.40 18.82
N ARG A 335 -7.27 -26.07 18.36
CA ARG A 335 -8.22 -25.53 17.41
C ARG A 335 -9.48 -25.04 18.10
N TYR A 336 -9.94 -23.83 17.78
CA TYR A 336 -11.15 -23.21 18.28
C TYR A 336 -12.06 -22.73 17.14
N GLY A 337 -13.34 -22.59 17.40
CA GLY A 337 -14.34 -22.12 16.44
C GLY A 337 -14.72 -23.19 15.41
N LYS A 338 -15.63 -22.81 14.48
CA LYS A 338 -16.12 -23.67 13.37
C LYS A 338 -16.22 -22.86 12.08
N GLY A 339 -15.95 -23.50 10.96
CA GLY A 339 -16.09 -22.90 9.64
C GLY A 339 -15.21 -21.65 9.48
N ARG A 340 -15.79 -20.51 9.12
CA ARG A 340 -15.06 -19.25 8.86
C ARG A 340 -14.46 -18.60 10.11
N THR A 341 -14.94 -18.95 11.31
CA THR A 341 -14.43 -18.42 12.58
C THR A 341 -13.36 -19.31 13.22
N THR A 342 -12.83 -20.30 12.50
CA THR A 342 -11.79 -21.19 13.01
C THR A 342 -10.48 -20.45 13.21
N TYR A 343 -9.91 -20.56 14.41
CA TYR A 343 -8.57 -20.09 14.74
C TYR A 343 -7.83 -21.14 15.59
N TYR A 344 -6.54 -20.96 15.71
CA TYR A 344 -5.63 -21.82 16.42
C TYR A 344 -4.86 -21.04 17.48
N VAL A 345 -4.42 -21.72 18.53
CA VAL A 345 -3.55 -21.19 19.58
C VAL A 345 -2.47 -22.23 19.85
N LYS A 346 -1.22 -21.79 19.97
CA LYS A 346 -0.11 -22.67 20.33
C LYS A 346 -0.26 -23.10 21.78
N ASN A 347 0.05 -24.35 22.07
CA ASN A 347 0.21 -24.84 23.44
C ASN A 347 1.60 -24.47 23.94
N ASP A 348 1.68 -23.99 25.18
CA ASP A 348 2.94 -23.69 25.87
C ASP A 348 3.75 -24.96 26.16
#